data_188171c67d15786b0d620522b366ef17
#
_entry.id   188171c67d15786b0d620522b366ef17
#
_cell.length_a   1.000
_cell.length_b   1.000
_cell.length_c   1.000
_cell.angle_alpha   90.00
_cell.angle_beta   90.00
_cell.angle_gamma   90.00
#
_symmetry.space_group_name_H-M   'P 1'
#
loop_
_entity.id
_entity.type
_entity.pdbx_description
1 polymer ?
#
loop_
_entity_poly.entity_id
_entity_poly.type
_entity_poly.pdbx_seq_one_letter_code
_entity_poly.pdbx_strand_id
1 'polypeptide(L)'
;KVTVHGLSFDFGSGADESVTEGYTDINPLTTYTVSRGYGIEGSVKAEGTPSIDNAESDYLSGDFTFKAKVTKGKHYRVKIAFSGDLVSEYVSEALSGHERTLAAEGTTHTGYTVKTEEITEQVYDIPVVDDVMDLKFSGARVAYISIEKVEKTAAEKPNIWSVGDSTIGNSGSYAYNLARDQANYPEFTALADYHNNGKGSRNLKTYYTQGWLDNILINIRPGDIVTIGNMGTNPGGMSGTQFKAPLDYYVDACLAMGAKVILTSYTPHGCVEGYEYVYDKTTHTFHGCREDAYDSLGIRVIYEERKDDPDILGFIDIGLNADNAFNEYVADYAKNGYENEDAAAKAIMDCFGDHNHYGNGGRSQLAGDLMLNGYGTAPGIVSELVRVLTESTNKPCVKIEAEYDDNGTLVNLTTTPAKVSEAQ
;
A
#
# COMPACT_ATOMS: atom_id res chain seq x y z
N LYS A 1 -12.71 4.08 -33.45
CA LYS A 1 -12.00 3.51 -32.27
C LYS A 1 -10.55 3.93 -32.43
N VAL A 2 -10.12 4.89 -31.69
CA VAL A 2 -8.70 5.19 -31.55
C VAL A 2 -8.19 4.10 -30.61
N THR A 3 -7.47 3.14 -31.13
CA THR A 3 -6.67 2.23 -30.31
C THR A 3 -5.60 3.14 -29.70
N VAL A 4 -5.63 3.35 -28.40
CA VAL A 4 -4.53 3.99 -27.69
C VAL A 4 -3.39 2.98 -27.76
N HIS A 5 -2.48 3.18 -28.70
CA HIS A 5 -1.23 2.46 -28.73
C HIS A 5 -0.48 2.83 -27.44
N GLY A 6 0.01 1.85 -26.72
CA GLY A 6 0.89 2.08 -25.58
C GLY A 6 2.08 2.94 -26.00
N LEU A 7 2.69 3.64 -25.06
CA LEU A 7 3.94 4.37 -25.31
C LEU A 7 5.07 3.36 -25.52
N SER A 8 5.79 3.45 -26.62
CA SER A 8 6.96 2.60 -26.89
C SER A 8 8.17 3.47 -27.18
N PHE A 9 9.29 3.13 -26.56
CA PHE A 9 10.54 3.89 -26.60
C PHE A 9 11.70 2.97 -27.00
N ASP A 10 12.45 3.38 -27.99
CA ASP A 10 13.65 2.72 -28.50
C ASP A 10 14.89 3.45 -27.97
N PHE A 11 15.77 2.74 -27.30
CA PHE A 11 16.90 3.28 -26.57
C PHE A 11 18.21 3.01 -27.31
N GLY A 12 18.74 4.00 -27.99
CA GLY A 12 19.91 3.78 -28.80
C GLY A 12 20.74 5.02 -29.16
N SER A 13 21.39 4.97 -30.30
CA SER A 13 22.31 6.01 -30.77
C SER A 13 21.60 7.29 -31.25
N GLY A 14 20.31 7.21 -31.59
CA GLY A 14 19.54 8.31 -32.13
C GLY A 14 19.89 8.69 -33.59
N ALA A 15 20.49 7.76 -34.32
CA ALA A 15 20.63 7.94 -35.76
C ALA A 15 19.25 7.77 -36.42
N ASP A 16 18.87 8.67 -37.32
CA ASP A 16 17.54 8.72 -37.95
C ASP A 16 17.10 7.38 -38.59
N GLU A 17 18.05 6.50 -38.90
CA GLU A 17 17.82 5.20 -39.53
C GLU A 17 17.79 4.02 -38.54
N SER A 18 17.81 4.30 -37.22
CA SER A 18 17.97 3.28 -36.19
C SER A 18 16.73 3.06 -35.35
N VAL A 19 15.72 3.91 -35.46
CA VAL A 19 14.53 3.84 -34.61
C VAL A 19 13.51 2.87 -35.19
N THR A 20 13.13 1.87 -34.44
CA THR A 20 12.11 0.90 -34.83
C THR A 20 10.75 1.55 -35.11
N GLU A 21 10.07 1.13 -36.17
CA GLU A 21 8.78 1.68 -36.56
C GLU A 21 7.76 1.60 -35.42
N GLY A 22 7.15 2.73 -35.09
CA GLY A 22 6.18 2.86 -34.00
C GLY A 22 6.78 3.14 -32.61
N TYR A 23 8.09 3.23 -32.52
CA TYR A 23 8.80 3.62 -31.29
C TYR A 23 9.22 5.09 -31.32
N THR A 24 9.38 5.65 -30.14
CA THR A 24 9.95 7.00 -29.95
C THR A 24 11.42 6.87 -29.59
N ASP A 25 12.28 7.61 -30.30
CA ASP A 25 13.73 7.62 -30.04
C ASP A 25 14.09 8.17 -28.67
N ILE A 26 14.91 7.46 -27.94
CA ILE A 26 15.57 7.88 -26.70
C ILE A 26 17.08 7.67 -26.84
N ASN A 27 17.78 8.77 -27.04
CA ASN A 27 19.25 8.76 -27.18
C ASN A 27 19.91 9.54 -26.01
N PRO A 28 21.25 9.57 -25.91
CA PRO A 28 21.94 10.24 -24.80
C PRO A 28 21.64 11.73 -24.65
N LEU A 29 21.05 12.37 -25.65
CA LEU A 29 20.68 13.80 -25.64
C LEU A 29 19.17 14.01 -25.36
N THR A 30 18.39 12.94 -25.26
CA THR A 30 16.95 13.01 -25.02
C THR A 30 16.68 13.24 -23.52
N THR A 31 17.01 14.42 -23.02
CA THR A 31 16.73 14.81 -21.64
C THR A 31 15.25 14.99 -21.39
N TYR A 32 14.77 14.59 -20.19
CA TYR A 32 13.39 14.81 -19.80
C TYR A 32 13.06 16.31 -19.75
N THR A 33 11.93 16.68 -20.33
CA THR A 33 11.30 18.00 -20.13
C THR A 33 9.79 17.83 -20.01
N VAL A 34 9.15 18.67 -19.19
CA VAL A 34 7.68 18.64 -19.03
C VAL A 34 6.94 18.81 -20.36
N SER A 35 7.48 19.65 -21.27
CA SER A 35 6.87 19.88 -22.58
C SER A 35 7.00 18.70 -23.55
N ARG A 36 8.11 17.94 -23.47
CA ARG A 36 8.29 16.72 -24.25
C ARG A 36 7.48 15.56 -23.66
N GLY A 37 7.40 15.49 -22.33
CA GLY A 37 6.68 14.47 -21.61
C GLY A 37 7.42 13.14 -21.49
N TYR A 38 8.66 13.03 -21.96
CA TYR A 38 9.52 11.86 -21.80
C TYR A 38 11.01 12.24 -21.90
N GLY A 39 11.89 11.32 -21.51
CA GLY A 39 13.34 11.48 -21.62
C GLY A 39 14.08 10.89 -20.44
N ILE A 40 15.37 11.18 -20.39
CA ILE A 40 16.28 10.67 -19.37
C ILE A 40 16.87 11.78 -18.49
N GLU A 41 17.16 11.43 -17.25
CA GLU A 41 17.97 12.19 -16.32
C GLU A 41 19.17 11.31 -15.92
N GLY A 42 20.38 11.84 -16.04
CA GLY A 42 21.61 11.10 -15.75
C GLY A 42 22.57 11.06 -16.94
N SER A 43 23.57 10.20 -16.83
CA SER A 43 24.59 10.04 -17.86
C SER A 43 24.57 8.63 -18.45
N VAL A 44 24.38 8.55 -19.75
CA VAL A 44 24.29 7.29 -20.48
C VAL A 44 25.21 7.28 -21.69
N LYS A 45 25.49 6.08 -22.19
CA LYS A 45 26.17 5.83 -23.44
C LYS A 45 25.29 4.99 -24.34
N ALA A 46 25.27 5.31 -25.64
CA ALA A 46 24.69 4.43 -26.64
C ALA A 46 25.71 3.37 -27.03
N GLU A 47 25.29 2.14 -27.08
CA GLU A 47 26.10 0.97 -27.43
C GLU A 47 25.26 0.03 -28.32
N GLY A 48 25.93 -0.90 -29.01
CA GLY A 48 25.30 -1.83 -29.96
C GLY A 48 25.35 -1.34 -31.40
N THR A 49 24.66 -2.04 -32.29
CA THR A 49 24.62 -1.72 -33.73
C THR A 49 23.18 -1.30 -34.08
N PRO A 50 22.94 -0.04 -34.39
CA PRO A 50 21.61 0.46 -34.70
C PRO A 50 20.95 -0.32 -35.87
N SER A 51 19.67 -0.62 -35.72
CA SER A 51 18.86 -1.27 -36.75
C SER A 51 17.42 -0.81 -36.70
N ILE A 52 16.88 -0.38 -37.83
CA ILE A 52 15.48 0.05 -37.97
C ILE A 52 14.48 -1.10 -37.76
N ASP A 53 14.92 -2.33 -38.00
CA ASP A 53 14.06 -3.51 -37.94
C ASP A 53 14.09 -4.21 -36.57
N ASN A 54 14.95 -3.73 -35.65
CA ASN A 54 15.15 -4.43 -34.38
C ASN A 54 15.55 -3.49 -33.24
N ALA A 55 14.59 -3.10 -32.41
CA ALA A 55 14.77 -2.30 -31.19
C ALA A 55 15.73 -2.94 -30.14
N GLU A 56 16.16 -4.15 -30.39
CA GLU A 56 17.06 -4.88 -29.50
C GLU A 56 18.53 -4.79 -29.90
N SER A 57 18.81 -4.16 -31.05
CA SER A 57 20.14 -4.17 -31.65
C SER A 57 21.12 -3.14 -31.05
N ASP A 58 20.59 -2.09 -30.47
CA ASP A 58 21.35 -1.10 -29.71
C ASP A 58 20.63 -0.75 -28.39
N TYR A 59 21.30 -0.05 -27.50
CA TYR A 59 20.81 0.22 -26.18
C TYR A 59 21.50 1.41 -25.50
N LEU A 60 20.88 1.96 -24.46
CA LEU A 60 21.56 2.88 -23.55
C LEU A 60 22.07 2.14 -22.31
N SER A 61 23.32 2.43 -21.95
CA SER A 61 23.96 1.89 -20.76
C SER A 61 24.31 2.98 -19.76
N GLY A 62 24.21 2.68 -18.46
CA GLY A 62 24.61 3.59 -17.38
C GLY A 62 23.66 3.64 -16.20
N ASP A 63 23.86 4.69 -15.39
CA ASP A 63 22.98 5.03 -14.27
C ASP A 63 22.09 6.21 -14.68
N PHE A 64 20.81 5.97 -14.82
CA PHE A 64 19.87 7.00 -15.29
C PHE A 64 18.45 6.75 -14.80
N THR A 65 17.64 7.80 -14.84
CA THR A 65 16.19 7.71 -14.66
C THR A 65 15.52 8.01 -15.99
N PHE A 66 14.75 7.06 -16.50
CA PHE A 66 13.82 7.34 -17.60
C PHE A 66 12.52 7.84 -17.02
N LYS A 67 11.98 8.91 -17.60
CA LYS A 67 10.70 9.52 -17.21
C LYS A 67 9.75 9.54 -18.40
N ALA A 68 8.49 9.21 -18.12
CA ALA A 68 7.43 9.32 -19.12
C ALA A 68 6.16 9.88 -18.48
N LYS A 69 5.57 10.90 -19.12
CA LYS A 69 4.29 11.44 -18.69
C LYS A 69 3.18 10.44 -18.96
N VAL A 70 2.41 10.15 -17.93
CA VAL A 70 1.32 9.19 -17.94
C VAL A 70 0.07 9.77 -17.29
N THR A 71 -1.00 9.00 -17.17
CA THR A 71 -2.20 9.44 -16.45
C THR A 71 -2.05 9.10 -14.97
N LYS A 72 -2.19 10.09 -14.12
CA LYS A 72 -2.18 9.96 -12.66
C LYS A 72 -3.17 8.90 -12.17
N GLY A 73 -2.78 8.15 -11.15
CA GLY A 73 -3.63 7.19 -10.45
C GLY A 73 -4.07 6.02 -11.34
N LYS A 74 -3.17 5.53 -12.18
CA LYS A 74 -3.44 4.41 -13.08
C LYS A 74 -2.40 3.30 -12.93
N HIS A 75 -2.80 2.12 -13.33
CA HIS A 75 -1.94 0.96 -13.42
C HIS A 75 -1.35 0.86 -14.82
N TYR A 76 -0.08 0.51 -14.87
CA TYR A 76 0.63 0.34 -16.13
C TYR A 76 1.34 -1.00 -16.15
N ARG A 77 1.28 -1.66 -17.29
CA ARG A 77 2.15 -2.79 -17.62
C ARG A 77 3.34 -2.27 -18.38
N VAL A 78 4.51 -2.40 -17.80
CA VAL A 78 5.75 -1.90 -18.37
C VAL A 78 6.61 -3.10 -18.77
N LYS A 79 6.91 -3.19 -20.06
CA LYS A 79 7.84 -4.17 -20.59
C LYS A 79 9.16 -3.47 -20.84
N ILE A 80 10.24 -4.04 -20.34
CA ILE A 80 11.60 -3.52 -20.49
C ILE A 80 12.47 -4.62 -21.07
N ALA A 81 13.15 -4.30 -22.18
CA ALA A 81 14.17 -5.15 -22.76
C ALA A 81 15.55 -4.74 -22.25
N PHE A 82 16.21 -5.65 -21.58
CA PHE A 82 17.57 -5.47 -21.10
C PHE A 82 18.55 -6.19 -22.04
N SER A 83 19.56 -5.47 -22.54
CA SER A 83 20.63 -6.06 -23.36
C SER A 83 21.60 -6.85 -22.52
N GLY A 84 22.00 -8.04 -23.02
CA GLY A 84 22.44 -9.19 -22.29
C GLY A 84 23.81 -9.33 -21.76
N ASP A 85 24.67 -8.43 -21.98
CA ASP A 85 26.12 -8.68 -21.82
C ASP A 85 26.69 -8.62 -20.38
N LEU A 86 25.86 -8.54 -19.37
CA LEU A 86 26.32 -8.22 -18.02
C LEU A 86 26.12 -9.33 -16.97
N VAL A 87 25.87 -10.59 -17.33
CA VAL A 87 25.24 -11.42 -16.32
C VAL A 87 25.67 -12.85 -16.15
N SER A 88 26.58 -13.37 -16.95
CA SER A 88 27.12 -14.70 -16.67
C SER A 88 27.93 -14.77 -15.35
N GLU A 89 28.43 -13.64 -14.91
CA GLU A 89 29.14 -13.51 -13.62
C GLU A 89 28.22 -13.34 -12.42
N TYR A 90 26.95 -12.97 -12.65
CA TYR A 90 25.99 -12.63 -11.61
C TYR A 90 25.25 -13.80 -10.99
N VAL A 91 25.06 -14.85 -11.73
CA VAL A 91 24.27 -16.00 -11.29
C VAL A 91 24.95 -16.75 -10.15
N SER A 92 26.27 -16.70 -10.09
CA SER A 92 27.06 -17.36 -9.05
C SER A 92 27.43 -16.47 -7.86
N GLU A 93 27.29 -15.15 -7.99
CA GLU A 93 27.72 -14.16 -6.99
C GLU A 93 26.62 -13.13 -6.66
N ALA A 94 25.39 -13.54 -6.60
CA ALA A 94 24.21 -12.68 -6.35
C ALA A 94 24.30 -11.79 -5.09
N LEU A 95 25.41 -11.81 -4.39
CA LEU A 95 25.66 -11.06 -3.16
C LEU A 95 26.86 -10.11 -3.24
N SER A 96 27.54 -9.99 -4.36
CA SER A 96 28.83 -9.28 -4.42
C SER A 96 28.81 -7.91 -5.10
N GLY A 97 27.71 -7.17 -5.03
CA GLY A 97 27.71 -5.73 -5.35
C GLY A 97 27.54 -5.36 -6.83
N HIS A 98 27.16 -6.30 -7.65
CA HIS A 98 26.88 -6.10 -9.07
C HIS A 98 25.38 -6.20 -9.43
N GLU A 99 24.49 -5.99 -8.48
CA GLU A 99 23.06 -6.05 -8.72
C GLU A 99 22.61 -4.93 -9.66
N ARG A 100 21.93 -5.29 -10.73
CA ARG A 100 21.15 -4.34 -11.48
C ARG A 100 19.92 -4.02 -10.67
N THR A 101 19.62 -2.77 -10.55
CA THR A 101 18.40 -2.35 -9.89
C THR A 101 17.56 -1.53 -10.85
N LEU A 102 16.29 -1.82 -10.86
CA LEU A 102 15.24 -0.93 -11.33
C LEU A 102 14.50 -0.43 -10.11
N ALA A 103 14.42 0.87 -9.92
CA ALA A 103 13.47 1.46 -9.00
C ALA A 103 12.38 2.16 -9.82
N ALA A 104 11.16 1.61 -9.74
CA ALA A 104 9.98 2.17 -10.37
C ALA A 104 9.16 2.86 -9.29
N GLU A 105 8.81 4.13 -9.48
CA GLU A 105 8.04 4.91 -8.52
C GLU A 105 8.59 4.81 -7.09
N GLY A 106 9.92 4.73 -6.94
CA GLY A 106 10.59 4.57 -5.66
C GLY A 106 10.63 3.15 -5.09
N THR A 107 9.94 2.19 -5.70
CA THR A 107 10.00 0.78 -5.32
C THR A 107 11.13 0.08 -6.06
N THR A 108 12.00 -0.60 -5.32
CA THR A 108 13.15 -1.32 -5.89
C THR A 108 12.75 -2.73 -6.30
N HIS A 109 12.93 -3.04 -7.56
CA HIS A 109 12.84 -4.37 -8.15
C HIS A 109 14.26 -4.92 -8.33
N THR A 110 14.57 -6.02 -7.66
CA THR A 110 15.86 -6.66 -7.72
C THR A 110 15.75 -8.04 -8.37
N GLY A 111 16.83 -8.52 -8.94
CA GLY A 111 16.95 -9.93 -9.28
C GLY A 111 16.84 -10.29 -10.74
N TYR A 112 17.35 -9.46 -11.66
CA TYR A 112 17.43 -9.86 -13.06
C TYR A 112 18.69 -10.65 -13.34
N THR A 113 18.50 -11.87 -13.72
CA THR A 113 19.51 -12.66 -14.42
C THR A 113 19.23 -12.56 -15.91
N VAL A 114 20.01 -11.76 -16.62
CA VAL A 114 20.06 -11.78 -18.08
C VAL A 114 21.21 -12.67 -18.47
N LYS A 115 20.99 -13.58 -19.38
CA LYS A 115 22.09 -14.41 -19.94
C LYS A 115 22.94 -13.59 -20.90
N THR A 116 24.23 -13.86 -20.95
CA THR A 116 25.13 -13.26 -21.94
C THR A 116 24.58 -13.46 -23.35
N GLU A 117 24.66 -12.39 -24.15
CA GLU A 117 24.29 -12.36 -25.58
C GLU A 117 22.79 -12.49 -25.90
N GLU A 118 21.90 -12.60 -24.91
CA GLU A 118 20.46 -12.61 -25.14
C GLU A 118 19.82 -11.37 -24.53
N ILE A 119 18.86 -10.79 -25.26
CA ILE A 119 17.96 -9.80 -24.70
C ILE A 119 16.95 -10.50 -23.82
N THR A 120 16.72 -9.91 -22.68
CA THR A 120 15.71 -10.40 -21.73
C THR A 120 14.63 -9.36 -21.55
N GLU A 121 13.44 -9.69 -21.98
CA GLU A 121 12.26 -8.90 -21.64
C GLU A 121 11.79 -9.19 -20.22
N GLN A 122 11.53 -8.13 -19.47
CA GLN A 122 10.92 -8.20 -18.15
C GLN A 122 9.63 -7.37 -18.15
N VAL A 123 8.62 -7.88 -17.48
CA VAL A 123 7.30 -7.23 -17.39
C VAL A 123 7.02 -6.87 -15.94
N TYR A 124 6.61 -5.62 -15.74
CA TYR A 124 6.26 -5.07 -14.44
C TYR A 124 4.85 -4.51 -14.47
N ASP A 125 4.07 -4.76 -13.43
CA ASP A 125 2.86 -4.01 -13.18
C ASP A 125 3.23 -2.90 -12.20
N ILE A 126 3.06 -1.64 -12.62
CA ILE A 126 3.50 -0.44 -11.89
C ILE A 126 2.28 0.43 -11.61
N PRO A 127 1.97 0.72 -10.33
CA PRO A 127 0.96 1.70 -9.95
C PRO A 127 1.62 3.09 -9.98
N VAL A 128 1.09 4.03 -10.75
CA VAL A 128 1.63 5.39 -10.82
C VAL A 128 0.68 6.35 -10.11
N VAL A 129 1.14 6.93 -9.03
CA VAL A 129 0.33 7.78 -8.14
C VAL A 129 0.30 9.24 -8.53
N ASP A 130 1.22 9.68 -9.37
CA ASP A 130 1.27 11.02 -9.96
C ASP A 130 1.11 10.99 -11.49
N ASP A 131 1.62 11.96 -12.23
CA ASP A 131 1.49 12.05 -13.69
C ASP A 131 2.78 11.74 -14.45
N VAL A 132 3.82 11.24 -13.75
CA VAL A 132 5.11 10.89 -14.34
C VAL A 132 5.56 9.52 -13.85
N MET A 133 5.72 8.60 -14.77
CA MET A 133 6.37 7.32 -14.46
C MET A 133 7.88 7.51 -14.36
N ASP A 134 8.47 7.18 -13.23
CA ASP A 134 9.90 7.25 -12.95
C ASP A 134 10.52 5.84 -12.92
N LEU A 135 11.39 5.53 -13.88
CA LEU A 135 12.12 4.26 -13.96
C LEU A 135 13.62 4.54 -13.79
N LYS A 136 14.13 4.35 -12.58
CA LYS A 136 15.54 4.55 -12.25
C LYS A 136 16.33 3.25 -12.45
N PHE A 137 17.30 3.31 -13.32
CA PHE A 137 18.20 2.21 -13.64
C PHE A 137 19.56 2.45 -13.02
N SER A 138 20.17 1.37 -12.50
CA SER A 138 21.56 1.37 -12.07
C SER A 138 22.28 0.16 -12.68
N GLY A 139 23.38 0.43 -13.37
CA GLY A 139 24.16 -0.58 -14.08
C GLY A 139 23.40 -1.34 -15.16
N ALA A 140 22.33 -0.78 -15.69
CA ALA A 140 21.49 -1.45 -16.66
C ALA A 140 21.87 -1.08 -18.10
N ARG A 141 21.55 -1.97 -19.05
CA ARG A 141 21.54 -1.74 -20.49
C ARG A 141 20.12 -1.92 -20.97
N VAL A 142 19.49 -0.84 -21.38
CA VAL A 142 18.08 -0.82 -21.79
C VAL A 142 17.99 -0.62 -23.28
N ALA A 143 17.38 -1.58 -23.97
CA ALA A 143 17.15 -1.53 -25.40
C ALA A 143 15.82 -0.89 -25.75
N TYR A 144 14.73 -1.31 -25.11
CA TYR A 144 13.46 -0.65 -25.30
C TYR A 144 12.56 -0.72 -24.06
N ILE A 145 11.59 0.19 -24.01
CA ILE A 145 10.51 0.20 -22.99
C ILE A 145 9.17 0.35 -23.69
N SER A 146 8.22 -0.51 -23.33
CA SER A 146 6.82 -0.35 -23.72
C SER A 146 5.96 -0.17 -22.49
N ILE A 147 5.06 0.83 -22.51
CA ILE A 147 4.18 1.19 -21.39
C ILE A 147 2.74 1.08 -21.87
N GLU A 148 1.97 0.19 -21.26
CA GLU A 148 0.56 -0.04 -21.54
C GLU A 148 -0.27 0.30 -20.30
N LYS A 149 -1.30 1.13 -20.47
CA LYS A 149 -2.25 1.42 -19.39
C LYS A 149 -3.16 0.21 -19.17
N VAL A 150 -3.23 -0.26 -17.93
CA VAL A 150 -4.13 -1.34 -17.50
C VAL A 150 -5.36 -0.74 -16.84
N GLU A 151 -6.53 -0.97 -17.42
CA GLU A 151 -7.78 -0.52 -16.81
C GLU A 151 -8.22 -1.49 -15.71
N LYS A 152 -8.57 -0.95 -14.56
CA LYS A 152 -9.18 -1.68 -13.44
C LYS A 152 -10.65 -1.28 -13.33
N THR A 153 -11.53 -2.26 -13.27
CA THR A 153 -12.96 -2.04 -13.02
C THR A 153 -13.25 -2.12 -11.53
N ALA A 154 -14.17 -1.28 -11.05
CA ALA A 154 -14.66 -1.36 -9.68
C ALA A 154 -15.22 -2.76 -9.39
N ALA A 155 -15.03 -3.24 -8.17
CA ALA A 155 -15.65 -4.46 -7.73
C ALA A 155 -17.08 -4.20 -7.24
N GLU A 156 -17.97 -5.16 -7.40
CA GLU A 156 -19.30 -5.11 -6.79
C GLU A 156 -19.23 -5.05 -5.26
N LYS A 157 -18.24 -5.75 -4.69
CA LYS A 157 -17.91 -5.74 -3.27
C LYS A 157 -16.44 -5.32 -3.12
N PRO A 158 -16.13 -4.29 -2.32
CA PRO A 158 -14.75 -3.84 -2.13
C PRO A 158 -13.91 -4.85 -1.36
N ASN A 159 -12.61 -4.86 -1.64
CA ASN A 159 -11.62 -5.44 -0.76
C ASN A 159 -11.17 -4.40 0.27
N ILE A 160 -10.86 -4.85 1.47
CA ILE A 160 -10.12 -4.08 2.48
C ILE A 160 -8.70 -4.62 2.54
N TRP A 161 -7.73 -3.78 2.22
CA TRP A 161 -6.31 -4.06 2.28
C TRP A 161 -5.71 -3.42 3.52
N SER A 162 -5.14 -4.19 4.45
CA SER A 162 -4.54 -3.61 5.64
C SER A 162 -3.04 -3.37 5.48
N VAL A 163 -2.61 -2.14 5.70
CA VAL A 163 -1.21 -1.75 5.81
C VAL A 163 -0.76 -1.91 7.25
N GLY A 164 0.38 -2.58 7.47
CA GLY A 164 0.90 -2.74 8.82
C GLY A 164 2.20 -3.53 8.91
N ASP A 165 2.74 -3.59 10.10
CA ASP A 165 3.95 -4.33 10.44
C ASP A 165 3.66 -5.73 11.03
N SER A 166 4.55 -6.26 11.86
CA SER A 166 4.39 -7.56 12.51
C SER A 166 3.21 -7.62 13.48
N THR A 167 2.76 -6.49 14.01
CA THR A 167 1.66 -6.45 14.98
C THR A 167 0.33 -6.87 14.39
N ILE A 168 0.17 -6.73 13.09
CA ILE A 168 -0.98 -7.26 12.34
C ILE A 168 -0.62 -8.43 11.43
N GLY A 169 0.65 -8.59 11.04
CA GLY A 169 1.12 -9.65 10.15
C GLY A 169 1.31 -11.01 10.83
N ASN A 170 1.53 -11.04 12.14
CA ASN A 170 1.80 -12.28 12.86
C ASN A 170 0.53 -13.08 13.17
N SER A 171 0.67 -14.41 13.22
CA SER A 171 -0.42 -15.30 13.62
C SER A 171 -0.92 -14.97 15.04
N GLY A 172 -2.23 -14.94 15.21
CA GLY A 172 -2.88 -14.54 16.46
C GLY A 172 -3.19 -13.05 16.56
N SER A 173 -2.71 -12.22 15.64
CA SER A 173 -3.16 -10.83 15.55
C SER A 173 -4.63 -10.76 15.08
N TYR A 174 -5.32 -9.68 15.46
CA TYR A 174 -6.69 -9.49 15.01
C TYR A 174 -6.82 -9.52 13.48
N ALA A 175 -5.89 -8.87 12.78
CA ALA A 175 -5.92 -8.77 11.33
C ALA A 175 -5.64 -10.12 10.65
N TYR A 176 -4.72 -10.91 11.21
CA TYR A 176 -4.47 -12.28 10.75
C TYR A 176 -5.70 -13.18 10.98
N ASN A 177 -6.29 -13.10 12.17
CA ASN A 177 -7.48 -13.88 12.52
C ASN A 177 -8.68 -13.46 11.67
N LEU A 178 -8.91 -12.14 11.47
CA LEU A 178 -9.98 -11.65 10.60
C LEU A 178 -9.81 -12.15 9.16
N ALA A 179 -8.63 -12.03 8.58
CA ALA A 179 -8.37 -12.49 7.22
C ALA A 179 -8.60 -14.00 7.04
N ARG A 180 -8.23 -14.80 8.05
CA ARG A 180 -8.40 -16.25 8.04
C ARG A 180 -9.86 -16.68 8.24
N ASP A 181 -10.54 -16.04 9.17
CA ASP A 181 -11.82 -16.50 9.72
C ASP A 181 -13.00 -15.57 9.36
N GLN A 182 -12.84 -14.65 8.40
CA GLN A 182 -13.84 -13.63 8.04
C GLN A 182 -15.22 -14.24 7.70
N ALA A 183 -15.28 -15.48 7.23
CA ALA A 183 -16.53 -16.16 6.96
C ALA A 183 -17.42 -16.34 8.21
N ASN A 184 -16.83 -16.22 9.42
CA ASN A 184 -17.57 -16.26 10.68
C ASN A 184 -18.32 -14.94 10.98
N TYR A 185 -18.10 -13.89 10.18
CA TYR A 185 -18.68 -12.54 10.33
C TYR A 185 -19.53 -12.17 9.12
N PRO A 186 -20.72 -12.76 8.97
CA PRO A 186 -21.56 -12.58 7.76
C PRO A 186 -21.97 -11.13 7.51
N GLU A 187 -22.21 -10.33 8.56
CA GLU A 187 -22.52 -8.90 8.43
C GLU A 187 -21.35 -8.10 7.86
N PHE A 188 -20.12 -8.47 8.19
CA PHE A 188 -18.91 -7.87 7.64
C PHE A 188 -18.66 -8.34 6.20
N THR A 189 -18.71 -9.65 5.97
CA THR A 189 -18.43 -10.21 4.64
C THR A 189 -19.51 -9.88 3.62
N ALA A 190 -20.70 -9.46 4.03
CA ALA A 190 -21.69 -8.86 3.13
C ALA A 190 -21.26 -7.50 2.58
N LEU A 191 -20.38 -6.77 3.28
CA LEU A 191 -19.93 -5.42 2.94
C LEU A 191 -18.56 -5.41 2.23
N ALA A 192 -17.63 -6.26 2.65
CA ALA A 192 -16.26 -6.27 2.15
C ALA A 192 -15.56 -7.62 2.36
N ASP A 193 -14.47 -7.86 1.62
CA ASP A 193 -13.52 -8.94 1.88
C ASP A 193 -12.23 -8.35 2.48
N TYR A 194 -11.64 -9.02 3.47
CA TYR A 194 -10.48 -8.51 4.20
C TYR A 194 -9.19 -9.23 3.82
N HIS A 195 -8.15 -8.46 3.51
CA HIS A 195 -6.81 -8.93 3.16
C HIS A 195 -5.76 -8.32 4.10
N ASN A 196 -5.06 -9.19 4.83
CA ASN A 196 -3.99 -8.75 5.72
C ASN A 196 -2.65 -8.66 4.96
N ASN A 197 -2.12 -7.44 4.84
CA ASN A 197 -0.85 -7.14 4.22
C ASN A 197 0.21 -6.72 5.26
N GLY A 198 0.01 -7.03 6.53
CA GLY A 198 1.01 -6.79 7.56
C GLY A 198 2.31 -7.52 7.27
N LYS A 199 3.44 -6.83 7.43
CA LYS A 199 4.77 -7.40 7.15
C LYS A 199 5.75 -7.16 8.28
N GLY A 200 6.18 -8.26 8.90
CA GLY A 200 7.11 -8.24 10.03
C GLY A 200 8.40 -7.46 9.76
N SER A 201 8.89 -6.78 10.79
CA SER A 201 10.15 -6.02 10.78
C SER A 201 10.21 -4.86 9.77
N ARG A 202 9.07 -4.36 9.28
CA ARG A 202 9.01 -3.20 8.37
C ARG A 202 8.63 -1.94 9.14
N ASN A 203 9.29 -0.84 8.75
CA ASN A 203 8.88 0.50 9.09
C ASN A 203 8.27 1.18 7.87
N LEU A 204 7.72 2.38 8.00
CA LEU A 204 7.11 3.13 6.90
C LEU A 204 8.00 3.20 5.66
N LYS A 205 9.30 3.50 5.82
CA LYS A 205 10.23 3.60 4.70
C LYS A 205 10.47 2.25 4.04
N THR A 206 10.79 1.21 4.81
CA THR A 206 11.10 -0.12 4.25
C THR A 206 9.87 -0.83 3.70
N TYR A 207 8.69 -0.57 4.22
CA TYR A 207 7.44 -1.07 3.67
C TYR A 207 7.20 -0.52 2.26
N TYR A 208 7.46 0.77 2.06
CA TYR A 208 7.38 1.41 0.74
C TYR A 208 8.52 0.95 -0.18
N THR A 209 9.80 1.17 0.20
CA THR A 209 10.94 0.94 -0.70
C THR A 209 11.17 -0.53 -1.09
N GLN A 210 10.59 -1.47 -0.32
CA GLN A 210 10.63 -2.91 -0.62
C GLN A 210 9.37 -3.41 -1.35
N GLY A 211 8.51 -2.52 -1.83
CA GLY A 211 7.37 -2.85 -2.66
C GLY A 211 6.16 -3.43 -1.93
N TRP A 212 6.11 -3.38 -0.58
CA TRP A 212 4.94 -3.89 0.15
C TRP A 212 3.71 -3.00 -0.04
N LEU A 213 3.91 -1.67 -0.13
CA LEU A 213 2.83 -0.75 -0.52
C LEU A 213 2.42 -0.98 -1.97
N ASP A 214 3.38 -1.13 -2.89
CA ASP A 214 3.11 -1.43 -4.29
C ASP A 214 2.28 -2.69 -4.49
N ASN A 215 2.53 -3.74 -3.72
CA ASN A 215 1.71 -4.96 -3.77
C ASN A 215 0.23 -4.68 -3.46
N ILE A 216 -0.07 -3.70 -2.63
CA ILE A 216 -1.44 -3.25 -2.39
C ILE A 216 -1.90 -2.39 -3.57
N LEU A 217 -1.14 -1.35 -3.94
CA LEU A 217 -1.52 -0.40 -4.99
C LEU A 217 -1.77 -1.09 -6.34
N ILE A 218 -0.97 -2.10 -6.71
CA ILE A 218 -1.15 -2.89 -7.94
C ILE A 218 -2.50 -3.63 -7.94
N ASN A 219 -2.98 -4.05 -6.77
CA ASN A 219 -4.22 -4.83 -6.66
C ASN A 219 -5.47 -3.96 -6.42
N ILE A 220 -5.31 -2.71 -6.05
CA ILE A 220 -6.44 -1.80 -5.81
C ILE A 220 -7.29 -1.68 -7.09
N ARG A 221 -8.60 -1.75 -6.88
CA ARG A 221 -9.64 -1.40 -7.85
C ARG A 221 -10.37 -0.16 -7.34
N PRO A 222 -10.95 0.65 -8.22
CA PRO A 222 -11.78 1.77 -7.79
C PRO A 222 -12.83 1.34 -6.76
N GLY A 223 -12.85 2.02 -5.61
CA GLY A 223 -13.75 1.71 -4.50
C GLY A 223 -13.25 0.67 -3.49
N ASP A 224 -12.15 -0.03 -3.74
CA ASP A 224 -11.47 -0.83 -2.70
C ASP A 224 -11.05 0.08 -1.53
N ILE A 225 -10.78 -0.49 -0.38
CA ILE A 225 -10.51 0.23 0.86
C ILE A 225 -9.13 -0.14 1.38
N VAL A 226 -8.41 0.82 1.94
CA VAL A 226 -7.13 0.56 2.61
C VAL A 226 -7.21 1.03 4.05
N THR A 227 -6.88 0.14 5.00
CA THR A 227 -6.72 0.53 6.40
C THR A 227 -5.26 0.87 6.67
N ILE A 228 -5.00 2.07 7.21
CA ILE A 228 -3.64 2.59 7.46
C ILE A 228 -3.53 3.00 8.92
N GLY A 229 -2.49 2.52 9.62
CA GLY A 229 -2.25 2.90 11.00
C GLY A 229 -1.23 2.04 11.75
N ASN A 230 -1.18 0.75 11.50
CA ASN A 230 -0.38 -0.21 12.28
C ASN A 230 1.10 -0.30 11.84
N MET A 231 1.82 0.83 11.81
CA MET A 231 3.22 0.92 11.37
C MET A 231 4.16 1.55 12.41
N GLY A 232 3.76 1.56 13.68
CA GLY A 232 4.47 2.30 14.73
C GLY A 232 5.50 1.52 15.53
N THR A 233 5.48 0.18 15.51
CA THR A 233 6.39 -0.63 16.32
C THR A 233 7.83 -0.64 15.81
N ASN A 234 8.03 -0.39 14.52
CA ASN A 234 9.35 -0.34 13.90
C ASN A 234 9.62 1.08 13.40
N PRO A 235 10.02 2.03 14.27
CA PRO A 235 10.10 3.44 13.90
C PRO A 235 11.20 3.75 12.86
N GLY A 236 12.18 2.85 12.66
CA GLY A 236 13.23 3.06 11.66
C GLY A 236 14.05 4.33 11.86
N GLY A 237 14.20 4.79 13.11
CA GLY A 237 14.84 6.04 13.45
C GLY A 237 13.94 7.27 13.38
N MET A 238 12.67 7.14 12.97
CA MET A 238 11.68 8.22 13.00
C MET A 238 11.05 8.35 14.39
N SER A 239 10.64 9.55 14.74
CA SER A 239 9.93 9.83 15.99
C SER A 239 8.91 10.96 15.81
N GLY A 240 7.81 10.89 16.55
CA GLY A 240 6.83 11.97 16.61
C GLY A 240 6.36 12.42 15.23
N THR A 241 6.46 13.71 14.93
CA THR A 241 5.99 14.33 13.69
C THR A 241 6.63 13.78 12.41
N GLN A 242 7.75 13.09 12.52
CA GLN A 242 8.40 12.47 11.36
C GLN A 242 7.59 11.32 10.73
N PHE A 243 6.64 10.74 11.48
CA PHE A 243 5.72 9.73 10.94
C PHE A 243 4.66 10.33 10.02
N LYS A 244 4.26 11.60 10.24
CA LYS A 244 3.13 12.19 9.54
C LYS A 244 3.33 12.20 8.01
N ALA A 245 4.45 12.72 7.53
CA ALA A 245 4.68 12.88 6.10
C ALA A 245 4.69 11.54 5.32
N PRO A 246 5.36 10.46 5.78
CA PRO A 246 5.24 9.15 5.14
C PRO A 246 3.83 8.57 5.18
N LEU A 247 3.09 8.76 6.27
CA LEU A 247 1.71 8.29 6.38
C LEU A 247 0.76 9.06 5.46
N ASP A 248 0.94 10.40 5.36
CA ASP A 248 0.22 11.23 4.39
C ASP A 248 0.45 10.74 2.96
N TYR A 249 1.71 10.40 2.62
CA TYR A 249 2.02 9.83 1.32
C TYR A 249 1.27 8.52 1.06
N TYR A 250 1.15 7.62 2.06
CA TYR A 250 0.39 6.37 1.90
C TYR A 250 -1.09 6.64 1.64
N VAL A 251 -1.67 7.60 2.36
CA VAL A 251 -3.05 8.03 2.15
C VAL A 251 -3.22 8.58 0.74
N ASP A 252 -2.35 9.51 0.33
CA ASP A 252 -2.39 10.13 -1.01
C ASP A 252 -2.22 9.11 -2.13
N ALA A 253 -1.31 8.15 -1.97
CA ALA A 253 -1.10 7.09 -2.94
C ALA A 253 -2.34 6.19 -3.10
N CYS A 254 -2.96 5.78 -2.00
CA CYS A 254 -4.18 4.96 -2.03
C CYS A 254 -5.35 5.73 -2.67
N LEU A 255 -5.57 6.99 -2.29
CA LEU A 255 -6.60 7.84 -2.86
C LEU A 255 -6.38 8.09 -4.36
N ALA A 256 -5.12 8.34 -4.77
CA ALA A 256 -4.78 8.54 -6.17
C ALA A 256 -5.12 7.32 -7.03
N MET A 257 -4.97 6.10 -6.49
CA MET A 257 -5.32 4.85 -7.17
C MET A 257 -6.83 4.55 -7.14
N GLY A 258 -7.65 5.42 -6.53
CA GLY A 258 -9.10 5.28 -6.46
C GLY A 258 -9.60 4.41 -5.31
N ALA A 259 -8.74 4.10 -4.34
CA ALA A 259 -9.18 3.49 -3.09
C ALA A 259 -9.81 4.50 -2.16
N LYS A 260 -10.58 4.00 -1.20
CA LYS A 260 -11.01 4.72 -0.01
C LYS A 260 -10.11 4.35 1.17
N VAL A 261 -10.05 5.20 2.21
CA VAL A 261 -9.14 4.98 3.33
C VAL A 261 -9.90 4.97 4.66
N ILE A 262 -9.56 4.01 5.51
CA ILE A 262 -9.90 3.99 6.93
C ILE A 262 -8.58 4.18 7.69
N LEU A 263 -8.51 5.20 8.53
CA LEU A 263 -7.37 5.41 9.40
C LEU A 263 -7.59 4.67 10.72
N THR A 264 -6.53 4.11 11.30
CA THR A 264 -6.62 3.36 12.55
C THR A 264 -5.54 3.80 13.52
N SER A 265 -5.81 3.77 14.81
CA SER A 265 -4.75 3.83 15.80
C SER A 265 -3.94 2.52 15.83
N TYR A 266 -2.89 2.49 16.65
CA TYR A 266 -2.05 1.31 16.79
C TYR A 266 -2.73 0.22 17.64
N THR A 267 -2.28 -1.02 17.45
CA THR A 267 -2.55 -2.09 18.40
C THR A 267 -1.86 -1.85 19.74
N PRO A 268 -2.41 -2.33 20.86
CA PRO A 268 -1.77 -2.24 22.14
C PRO A 268 -0.34 -2.79 22.13
N HIS A 269 0.54 -2.08 22.81
CA HIS A 269 1.93 -2.45 23.01
C HIS A 269 2.22 -2.62 24.50
N GLY A 270 3.24 -3.41 24.82
CA GLY A 270 3.74 -3.50 26.17
C GLY A 270 2.84 -4.28 27.10
N CYS A 271 1.92 -5.08 26.59
CA CYS A 271 1.06 -5.94 27.39
C CYS A 271 1.81 -7.16 27.95
N VAL A 272 2.97 -6.95 28.59
CA VAL A 272 3.76 -7.97 29.28
C VAL A 272 4.10 -7.53 30.69
N GLU A 273 4.14 -8.48 31.60
CA GLU A 273 4.44 -8.21 33.01
C GLU A 273 5.79 -7.49 33.16
N GLY A 274 5.79 -6.40 33.92
CA GLY A 274 6.98 -5.58 34.18
C GLY A 274 7.17 -4.37 33.25
N TYR A 275 6.32 -4.17 32.26
CA TYR A 275 6.28 -2.95 31.47
C TYR A 275 5.26 -1.95 32.04
N GLU A 276 5.65 -0.70 32.22
CA GLU A 276 4.89 0.35 32.95
C GLU A 276 3.53 0.73 32.33
N TYR A 277 3.20 0.20 31.16
CA TYR A 277 2.02 0.60 30.38
C TYR A 277 0.92 -0.45 30.32
N VAL A 278 1.01 -1.50 31.13
CA VAL A 278 0.24 -2.67 30.81
C VAL A 278 -0.99 -2.82 31.67
N TYR A 279 -0.81 -2.94 32.92
CA TYR A 279 -1.88 -3.23 33.88
C TYR A 279 -1.57 -2.61 35.22
N ASP A 280 -2.40 -1.68 35.62
CA ASP A 280 -2.31 -1.10 36.95
C ASP A 280 -3.04 -1.99 37.96
N LYS A 281 -2.27 -2.67 38.81
CA LYS A 281 -2.81 -3.55 39.88
C LYS A 281 -3.58 -2.79 40.96
N THR A 282 -3.47 -1.46 41.05
CA THR A 282 -4.19 -0.65 42.02
C THR A 282 -5.59 -0.33 41.56
N THR A 283 -5.71 -0.02 40.27
CA THR A 283 -6.99 0.30 39.63
C THR A 283 -7.61 -0.86 38.89
N HIS A 284 -6.88 -1.97 38.72
CA HIS A 284 -7.23 -3.14 37.95
C HIS A 284 -7.58 -2.83 36.49
N THR A 285 -6.83 -1.89 35.87
CA THR A 285 -7.09 -1.43 34.52
C THR A 285 -5.87 -1.54 33.59
N PHE A 286 -6.14 -1.84 32.33
CA PHE A 286 -5.16 -1.70 31.24
C PHE A 286 -5.11 -0.27 30.75
N HIS A 287 -3.91 0.19 30.46
CA HIS A 287 -3.59 1.49 29.88
C HIS A 287 -2.65 1.33 28.69
N GLY A 288 -2.81 0.26 27.91
CA GLY A 288 -1.78 -0.24 27.00
C GLY A 288 -1.64 0.55 25.71
N CYS A 289 -2.59 1.37 25.34
CA CYS A 289 -2.43 2.15 24.15
C CYS A 289 -1.86 3.53 24.42
N ARG A 290 -0.66 3.71 23.96
CA ARG A 290 0.00 5.00 23.98
C ARG A 290 -0.64 5.96 22.97
N GLU A 291 -1.69 6.65 23.39
CA GLU A 291 -2.13 7.85 22.68
C GLU A 291 -1.01 8.90 22.55
N ASP A 292 -0.09 8.96 23.52
CA ASP A 292 0.80 10.10 23.69
C ASP A 292 2.05 10.08 22.81
N ALA A 293 2.56 8.93 22.40
CA ALA A 293 3.85 8.87 21.72
C ALA A 293 3.79 8.80 20.19
N TYR A 294 2.73 8.18 19.65
CA TYR A 294 2.62 7.95 18.21
C TYR A 294 1.29 8.43 17.61
N ASP A 295 0.20 8.36 18.36
CA ASP A 295 -1.12 8.63 17.84
C ASP A 295 -1.38 10.14 17.70
N SER A 296 -0.99 10.94 18.69
CA SER A 296 -1.19 12.40 18.68
C SER A 296 -0.43 13.13 17.57
N LEU A 297 0.61 12.50 17.01
CA LEU A 297 1.54 13.13 16.08
C LEU A 297 1.47 12.59 14.65
N GLY A 298 0.62 11.63 14.37
CA GLY A 298 0.58 10.97 13.08
C GLY A 298 -0.84 10.75 12.57
N ILE A 299 -1.39 9.58 12.82
CA ILE A 299 -2.61 9.11 12.16
C ILE A 299 -3.84 9.92 12.54
N ARG A 300 -4.05 10.23 13.83
CA ARG A 300 -5.21 11.02 14.27
C ARG A 300 -5.16 12.44 13.69
N VAL A 301 -3.96 13.05 13.61
CA VAL A 301 -3.79 14.38 12.99
C VAL A 301 -4.18 14.33 11.52
N ILE A 302 -3.72 13.30 10.79
CA ILE A 302 -4.09 13.10 9.38
C ILE A 302 -5.60 12.94 9.24
N TYR A 303 -6.24 12.13 10.11
CA TYR A 303 -7.67 11.97 10.10
C TYR A 303 -8.41 13.31 10.33
N GLU A 304 -8.03 14.07 11.35
CA GLU A 304 -8.68 15.36 11.65
C GLU A 304 -8.50 16.38 10.52
N GLU A 305 -7.36 16.37 9.83
CA GLU A 305 -7.12 17.23 8.67
C GLU A 305 -7.91 16.81 7.43
N ARG A 306 -8.27 15.52 7.31
CA ARG A 306 -8.85 14.95 6.08
C ARG A 306 -10.25 14.34 6.25
N LYS A 307 -10.85 14.39 7.43
CA LYS A 307 -12.15 13.73 7.72
C LYS A 307 -13.31 14.23 6.86
N ASP A 308 -13.18 15.40 6.25
CA ASP A 308 -14.16 15.97 5.32
C ASP A 308 -13.98 15.49 3.88
N ASP A 309 -12.88 14.77 3.56
CA ASP A 309 -12.70 14.10 2.28
C ASP A 309 -13.67 12.90 2.21
N PRO A 310 -14.51 12.82 1.17
CA PRO A 310 -15.50 11.73 1.04
C PRO A 310 -14.87 10.34 0.94
N ASP A 311 -13.62 10.24 0.51
CA ASP A 311 -12.90 8.99 0.37
C ASP A 311 -12.12 8.61 1.65
N ILE A 312 -12.10 9.45 2.67
CA ILE A 312 -11.71 9.10 4.05
C ILE A 312 -12.97 8.65 4.78
N LEU A 313 -13.14 7.32 4.89
CA LEU A 313 -14.38 6.74 5.43
C LEU A 313 -14.54 6.96 6.92
N GLY A 314 -13.44 6.94 7.69
CA GLY A 314 -13.49 7.13 9.13
C GLY A 314 -12.17 6.80 9.84
N PHE A 315 -12.25 6.84 11.17
CA PHE A 315 -11.17 6.47 12.08
C PHE A 315 -11.65 5.36 13.02
N ILE A 316 -10.80 4.35 13.22
CA ILE A 316 -11.02 3.28 14.20
C ILE A 316 -9.92 3.36 15.25
N ASP A 317 -10.30 3.63 16.49
CA ASP A 317 -9.38 3.65 17.62
C ASP A 317 -9.17 2.24 18.16
N ILE A 318 -8.33 1.47 17.49
CA ILE A 318 -8.06 0.07 17.84
C ILE A 318 -7.53 -0.05 19.26
N GLY A 319 -6.66 0.86 19.66
CA GLY A 319 -6.03 0.81 20.96
C GLY A 319 -7.00 1.08 22.09
N LEU A 320 -7.76 2.18 22.00
CA LEU A 320 -8.76 2.51 23.01
C LEU A 320 -9.83 1.42 23.12
N ASN A 321 -10.28 0.89 21.98
CA ASN A 321 -11.28 -0.19 21.96
C ASN A 321 -10.73 -1.48 22.62
N ALA A 322 -9.45 -1.79 22.37
CA ALA A 322 -8.80 -2.93 23.01
C ALA A 322 -8.67 -2.75 24.53
N ASP A 323 -8.22 -1.57 25.00
CA ASP A 323 -8.14 -1.27 26.43
C ASP A 323 -9.51 -1.41 27.10
N ASN A 324 -10.55 -0.87 26.48
CA ASN A 324 -11.92 -0.98 26.99
C ASN A 324 -12.38 -2.45 27.05
N ALA A 325 -12.14 -3.23 25.99
CA ALA A 325 -12.52 -4.64 25.96
C ALA A 325 -11.76 -5.46 27.02
N PHE A 326 -10.46 -5.18 27.20
CA PHE A 326 -9.63 -5.84 28.23
C PHE A 326 -10.11 -5.49 29.64
N ASN A 327 -10.42 -4.21 29.90
CA ASN A 327 -10.90 -3.73 31.20
C ASN A 327 -12.27 -4.32 31.56
N GLU A 328 -13.21 -4.36 30.62
CA GLU A 328 -14.52 -4.98 30.84
C GLU A 328 -14.38 -6.51 31.07
N TYR A 329 -13.49 -7.17 30.32
CA TYR A 329 -13.21 -8.59 30.50
C TYR A 329 -12.62 -8.89 31.88
N VAL A 330 -11.70 -8.06 32.36
CA VAL A 330 -11.10 -8.17 33.70
C VAL A 330 -12.15 -7.92 34.79
N ALA A 331 -12.98 -6.90 34.64
CA ALA A 331 -14.07 -6.62 35.61
C ALA A 331 -15.06 -7.79 35.73
N ASP A 332 -15.28 -8.52 34.63
CA ASP A 332 -16.13 -9.72 34.58
C ASP A 332 -15.38 -11.04 34.97
N TYR A 333 -14.25 -10.94 35.70
CA TYR A 333 -13.35 -12.07 35.97
C TYR A 333 -14.07 -13.34 36.43
N ALA A 334 -15.03 -13.20 37.32
CA ALA A 334 -15.77 -14.36 37.90
C ALA A 334 -16.63 -15.04 36.81
N LYS A 335 -17.28 -14.28 35.95
CA LYS A 335 -18.06 -14.79 34.81
C LYS A 335 -17.15 -15.48 33.79
N ASN A 336 -15.91 -15.00 33.65
CA ASN A 336 -14.90 -15.52 32.73
C ASN A 336 -14.09 -16.69 33.36
N GLY A 337 -14.44 -17.11 34.61
CA GLY A 337 -13.88 -18.28 35.28
C GLY A 337 -12.56 -18.05 36.02
N TYR A 338 -12.21 -16.81 36.31
CA TYR A 338 -11.03 -16.46 37.09
C TYR A 338 -11.36 -16.19 38.56
N GLU A 339 -10.37 -16.35 39.42
CA GLU A 339 -10.51 -16.15 40.87
C GLU A 339 -10.52 -14.66 41.28
N ASN A 340 -9.90 -13.79 40.49
CA ASN A 340 -9.84 -12.35 40.68
C ASN A 340 -9.43 -11.61 39.40
N GLU A 341 -9.45 -10.26 39.43
CA GLU A 341 -9.08 -9.39 38.32
C GLU A 341 -7.64 -9.61 37.86
N ASP A 342 -6.70 -9.79 38.79
CA ASP A 342 -5.28 -10.00 38.45
C ASP A 342 -5.08 -11.31 37.67
N ALA A 343 -5.85 -12.36 37.98
CA ALA A 343 -5.80 -13.62 37.23
C ALA A 343 -6.35 -13.46 35.81
N ALA A 344 -7.44 -12.70 35.63
CA ALA A 344 -8.02 -12.39 34.32
C ALA A 344 -7.07 -11.53 33.50
N ALA A 345 -6.49 -10.49 34.10
CA ALA A 345 -5.51 -9.63 33.44
C ALA A 345 -4.26 -10.41 33.00
N LYS A 346 -3.78 -11.31 33.87
CA LYS A 346 -2.65 -12.17 33.53
C LYS A 346 -2.95 -13.05 32.31
N ALA A 347 -4.16 -13.57 32.18
CA ALA A 347 -4.54 -14.38 31.02
C ALA A 347 -4.46 -13.55 29.69
N ILE A 348 -4.82 -12.26 29.72
CA ILE A 348 -4.63 -11.35 28.59
C ILE A 348 -3.14 -11.11 28.34
N MET A 349 -2.36 -10.77 29.37
CA MET A 349 -0.92 -10.53 29.25
C MET A 349 -0.16 -11.77 28.74
N ASP A 350 -0.57 -12.98 29.14
CA ASP A 350 0.04 -14.23 28.68
C ASP A 350 -0.19 -14.49 27.17
N CYS A 351 -1.09 -13.73 26.51
CA CYS A 351 -1.24 -13.78 25.06
C CYS A 351 -0.07 -13.14 24.32
N PHE A 352 0.67 -12.26 24.96
CA PHE A 352 1.78 -11.54 24.34
C PHE A 352 3.08 -12.33 24.47
N GLY A 353 3.78 -12.50 23.35
CA GLY A 353 5.05 -13.20 23.27
C GLY A 353 6.23 -12.35 23.72
N ASP A 354 6.11 -11.06 23.49
CA ASP A 354 7.00 -9.99 23.87
C ASP A 354 6.16 -8.70 23.96
N HIS A 355 6.81 -7.55 24.13
CA HIS A 355 6.11 -6.26 24.27
C HIS A 355 5.37 -5.79 23.01
N ASN A 356 5.56 -6.44 21.86
CA ASN A 356 4.95 -6.02 20.59
C ASN A 356 3.97 -7.05 20.02
N HIS A 357 4.18 -8.35 20.30
CA HIS A 357 3.50 -9.39 19.55
C HIS A 357 2.61 -10.26 20.44
N TYR A 358 1.39 -10.45 20.00
CA TYR A 358 0.43 -11.37 20.62
C TYR A 358 0.16 -12.58 19.70
N GLY A 359 -0.21 -13.71 20.34
CA GLY A 359 -0.52 -14.96 19.64
C GLY A 359 0.68 -15.74 19.10
N ASN A 360 1.92 -15.33 19.38
CA ASN A 360 3.11 -16.01 18.88
C ASN A 360 3.38 -17.33 19.63
N GLY A 361 3.59 -18.43 18.90
CA GLY A 361 4.03 -19.70 19.45
C GLY A 361 2.97 -20.55 20.16
N GLY A 362 1.71 -20.46 19.77
CA GLY A 362 0.62 -21.32 20.31
C GLY A 362 0.09 -20.87 21.66
N ARG A 363 0.37 -19.63 22.05
CA ARG A 363 -0.21 -18.99 23.24
C ARG A 363 -1.71 -18.70 23.01
N SER A 364 -2.42 -18.41 24.10
CA SER A 364 -3.83 -18.04 24.06
C SER A 364 -4.08 -16.91 23.04
N GLN A 365 -5.16 -17.01 22.27
CA GLN A 365 -5.59 -15.99 21.34
C GLN A 365 -6.54 -14.97 21.98
N LEU A 366 -6.75 -15.05 23.28
CA LEU A 366 -7.74 -14.25 24.02
C LEU A 366 -7.63 -12.75 23.73
N ALA A 367 -6.43 -12.18 23.77
CA ALA A 367 -6.24 -10.76 23.48
C ALA A 367 -6.66 -10.41 22.03
N GLY A 368 -6.25 -11.22 21.05
CA GLY A 368 -6.66 -11.05 19.66
C GLY A 368 -8.16 -11.17 19.44
N ASP A 369 -8.79 -12.11 20.12
CA ASP A 369 -10.24 -12.36 20.06
C ASP A 369 -11.02 -11.20 20.71
N LEU A 370 -10.55 -10.67 21.83
CA LEU A 370 -11.14 -9.49 22.48
C LEU A 370 -11.02 -8.24 21.59
N MET A 371 -9.89 -8.05 20.95
CA MET A 371 -9.72 -6.95 19.99
C MET A 371 -10.64 -7.11 18.77
N LEU A 372 -10.77 -8.34 18.27
CA LEU A 372 -11.54 -8.62 17.08
C LEU A 372 -13.05 -8.49 17.31
N ASN A 373 -13.53 -9.06 18.42
CA ASN A 373 -14.96 -9.18 18.71
C ASN A 373 -15.47 -8.12 19.68
N GLY A 374 -14.58 -7.46 20.42
CA GLY A 374 -14.93 -6.62 21.56
C GLY A 374 -15.33 -7.46 22.79
N TYR A 375 -15.79 -6.79 23.85
CA TYR A 375 -16.36 -7.41 25.05
C TYR A 375 -17.28 -6.43 25.77
N GLY A 376 -18.42 -6.92 26.25
CA GLY A 376 -19.40 -6.10 26.97
C GLY A 376 -19.92 -4.96 26.09
N THR A 377 -19.61 -3.71 26.46
CA THR A 377 -19.95 -2.51 25.69
C THR A 377 -18.85 -2.02 24.76
N ALA A 378 -17.62 -2.54 24.93
CA ALA A 378 -16.49 -2.17 24.13
C ALA A 378 -16.58 -2.81 22.74
N PRO A 379 -16.57 -2.01 21.66
CA PRO A 379 -16.68 -2.54 20.30
C PRO A 379 -15.41 -3.25 19.88
N GLY A 380 -15.55 -4.34 19.12
CA GLY A 380 -14.45 -4.99 18.43
C GLY A 380 -14.18 -4.39 17.05
N ILE A 381 -13.07 -4.74 16.46
CA ILE A 381 -12.66 -4.24 15.13
C ILE A 381 -13.69 -4.60 14.06
N VAL A 382 -14.29 -5.79 14.12
CA VAL A 382 -15.31 -6.21 13.14
C VAL A 382 -16.52 -5.26 13.20
N SER A 383 -17.07 -4.99 14.41
CA SER A 383 -18.20 -4.09 14.56
C SER A 383 -17.88 -2.66 14.15
N GLU A 384 -16.66 -2.19 14.42
CA GLU A 384 -16.21 -0.87 13.97
C GLU A 384 -16.04 -0.78 12.45
N LEU A 385 -15.50 -1.82 11.80
CA LEU A 385 -15.46 -1.88 10.34
C LEU A 385 -16.88 -1.85 9.74
N VAL A 386 -17.79 -2.66 10.27
CA VAL A 386 -19.22 -2.65 9.85
C VAL A 386 -19.83 -1.26 10.03
N ARG A 387 -19.59 -0.62 11.18
CA ARG A 387 -20.08 0.74 11.46
C ARG A 387 -19.58 1.75 10.42
N VAL A 388 -18.24 1.82 10.23
CA VAL A 388 -17.63 2.78 9.30
C VAL A 388 -18.11 2.55 7.86
N LEU A 389 -18.19 1.30 7.43
CA LEU A 389 -18.67 0.96 6.08
C LEU A 389 -20.13 1.35 5.90
N THR A 390 -20.99 1.08 6.89
CA THR A 390 -22.41 1.40 6.83
C THR A 390 -22.65 2.91 6.88
N GLU A 391 -21.93 3.63 7.75
CA GLU A 391 -22.03 5.08 7.86
C GLU A 391 -21.57 5.78 6.57
N SER A 392 -20.50 5.28 5.94
CA SER A 392 -19.98 5.82 4.68
C SER A 392 -20.97 5.69 3.54
N THR A 393 -21.72 4.59 3.46
CA THR A 393 -22.75 4.38 2.43
C THR A 393 -23.99 5.26 2.64
N ASN A 394 -24.19 5.74 3.85
CA ASN A 394 -25.33 6.61 4.21
C ASN A 394 -24.97 8.11 4.19
N LYS A 395 -23.72 8.48 3.90
CA LYS A 395 -23.36 9.90 3.80
C LYS A 395 -24.23 10.61 2.75
N PRO A 396 -24.76 11.81 3.05
CA PRO A 396 -25.49 12.60 2.06
C PRO A 396 -24.55 13.00 0.93
N CYS A 397 -24.99 12.86 -0.28
CA CYS A 397 -24.27 13.28 -1.47
C CYS A 397 -25.23 13.96 -2.45
N VAL A 398 -24.69 14.49 -3.53
CA VAL A 398 -25.46 15.05 -4.64
C VAL A 398 -25.20 14.19 -5.87
N LYS A 399 -26.25 13.59 -6.40
CA LYS A 399 -26.19 12.93 -7.70
C LYS A 399 -26.16 13.98 -8.78
N ILE A 400 -25.18 13.92 -9.66
CA ILE A 400 -25.02 14.81 -10.80
C ILE A 400 -25.25 14.00 -12.08
N GLU A 401 -26.25 14.38 -12.86
CA GLU A 401 -26.52 13.81 -14.17
C GLU A 401 -26.19 14.85 -15.24
N ALA A 402 -25.29 14.50 -16.17
CA ALA A 402 -24.85 15.35 -17.25
C ALA A 402 -25.27 14.75 -18.59
N GLU A 403 -25.93 15.55 -19.42
CA GLU A 403 -26.30 15.19 -20.78
C GLU A 403 -25.38 15.93 -21.77
N TYR A 404 -24.91 15.21 -22.76
CA TYR A 404 -24.05 15.74 -23.83
C TYR A 404 -24.72 15.56 -25.18
N ASP A 405 -24.53 16.51 -26.09
CA ASP A 405 -24.95 16.38 -27.48
C ASP A 405 -24.03 15.42 -28.26
N ASP A 406 -24.37 15.17 -29.53
CA ASP A 406 -23.63 14.29 -30.43
C ASP A 406 -22.19 14.79 -30.71
N ASN A 407 -21.87 16.03 -30.36
CA ASN A 407 -20.54 16.63 -30.48
C ASN A 407 -19.75 16.59 -29.17
N GLY A 408 -20.31 16.01 -28.09
CA GLY A 408 -19.69 15.95 -26.77
C GLY A 408 -19.78 17.26 -25.97
N THR A 409 -20.69 18.18 -26.37
CA THR A 409 -20.95 19.42 -25.63
C THR A 409 -21.96 19.18 -24.52
N LEU A 410 -21.69 19.63 -23.30
CA LEU A 410 -22.63 19.53 -22.19
C LEU A 410 -23.88 20.39 -22.49
N VAL A 411 -25.03 19.75 -22.57
CA VAL A 411 -26.32 20.41 -22.86
C VAL A 411 -27.22 20.53 -21.64
N ASN A 412 -27.05 19.65 -20.66
CA ASN A 412 -27.84 19.70 -19.44
C ASN A 412 -27.04 19.17 -18.25
N LEU A 413 -27.27 19.75 -17.07
CA LEU A 413 -26.71 19.33 -15.79
C LEU A 413 -27.79 19.35 -14.72
N THR A 414 -28.15 18.17 -14.22
CA THR A 414 -29.15 18.03 -13.15
C THR A 414 -28.47 17.57 -11.87
N THR A 415 -28.83 18.18 -10.75
CA THR A 415 -28.34 17.82 -9.43
C THR A 415 -29.48 17.42 -8.51
N THR A 416 -29.39 16.25 -7.87
CA THR A 416 -30.39 15.77 -6.91
C THR A 416 -29.72 15.32 -5.62
N PRO A 417 -30.29 15.71 -4.43
CA PRO A 417 -29.81 15.11 -3.17
C PRO A 417 -30.00 13.60 -3.20
N ALA A 418 -28.97 12.88 -2.79
CA ALA A 418 -28.96 11.42 -2.74
C ALA A 418 -28.15 10.94 -1.54
N LYS A 419 -28.17 9.64 -1.27
CA LYS A 419 -27.16 8.98 -0.43
C LYS A 419 -26.14 8.31 -1.31
N VAL A 420 -24.93 8.07 -0.79
CA VAL A 420 -23.85 7.41 -1.56
C VAL A 420 -24.32 6.05 -2.10
N SER A 421 -25.11 5.31 -1.32
CA SER A 421 -25.71 4.03 -1.74
C SER A 421 -26.72 4.13 -2.90
N GLU A 422 -27.22 5.33 -3.20
CA GLU A 422 -28.21 5.60 -4.27
C GLU A 422 -27.55 6.21 -5.52
N ALA A 423 -26.27 6.59 -5.42
CA ALA A 423 -25.53 7.29 -6.46
C ALA A 423 -24.63 6.36 -7.33
N GLN A 424 -24.66 5.06 -7.03
CA GLN A 424 -23.92 4.03 -7.78
C GLN A 424 -24.71 3.50 -8.95
#